data_8e5ca8919a977322a79e5d70cf7962e0
#
_entry.id   8e5ca8919a977322a79e5d70cf7962e0
#
_cell.length_a   1.000
_cell.length_b   1.000
_cell.length_c   1.000
_cell.angle_alpha   90.00
_cell.angle_beta   90.00
_cell.angle_gamma   90.00
#
_symmetry.space_group_name_H-M   'P 1'
#
loop_
_entity.id
_entity.type
_entity.pdbx_description
1 polymer ?
#
loop_
_entity_poly.entity_id
_entity_poly.type
_entity_poly.pdbx_seq_one_letter_code
_entity_poly.pdbx_strand_id
1 'polypeptide(L)'
;MTKKKLLTLFFALISYMSVMAAVSLEQAKTKVKNYVSNTLKLKEYRVMYNSSSSSSILLMFNKKSVTVPSDSWAFFIDDMPDQDWAHDCHYAFVSKSTGAITVSKNLLPPSSLNGWTEFYTKLENEASDLSDGVHPNLIDWNLYSNTVGSANSRCHAILINGGWDARNNHQRYWNNCSMVYQMLTKCYGFSTSNINVLMSDGTNPGADLRLSNGSFINSPLDLDGNGRNDIQYPAKKSYITHVFDSLKVKLTSSDELFIYVTDHGDSDGSICLWGESISPADFAKEVDKVDFLKSISIVMVQCFSGAHIPTLKKAKRTIITAARHDETAKSTYDYSRFGRRWVEAMAKYDAITENSCNPDRDNDYKVSMLESFKYAYSFRSTDSFNSDPQYWSDECFGEKQYLDGLLVDSQSLCCTLNSNTIKKAITKITSTTKISNANVEYQTYGSILLKNGFKVSNRANFKAKILACNTSNSNNSLRSLDLFEYYGNELEYDPEITDIDNTISEAEKFSIYPNPTDGNLNISISNGSIDNIVVSDITGKVLVEKAVNADQTDIDLSSYNKGIYLVKVVTENDSYIEKVVLK
;
A
#
# COMPACT_ATOMS: atom_id res chain seq x y z
N MET A 1 -3.08 81.17 -28.20
CA MET A 1 -3.96 80.36 -27.42
C MET A 1 -4.33 81.08 -26.16
N THR A 2 -5.58 81.36 -25.89
CA THR A 2 -6.02 82.20 -24.78
C THR A 2 -5.98 81.40 -23.50
N LYS A 3 -5.62 82.06 -22.36
CA LYS A 3 -5.55 81.45 -21.01
C LYS A 3 -6.75 80.57 -20.64
N LYS A 4 -7.92 80.82 -21.21
CA LYS A 4 -9.13 79.97 -21.06
C LYS A 4 -8.98 78.54 -21.66
N LYS A 5 -8.32 78.45 -22.84
CA LYS A 5 -8.11 77.11 -23.45
C LYS A 5 -7.07 76.26 -22.71
N LEU A 6 -6.08 76.89 -22.05
CA LEU A 6 -5.08 76.19 -21.25
C LEU A 6 -5.68 75.69 -19.95
N LEU A 7 -6.62 76.43 -19.36
CA LEU A 7 -7.30 76.03 -18.12
C LEU A 7 -8.27 74.89 -18.35
N THR A 8 -8.99 74.88 -19.50
CA THR A 8 -9.88 73.76 -19.87
C THR A 8 -9.11 72.48 -20.20
N LEU A 9 -7.91 72.60 -20.79
CA LEU A 9 -7.03 71.44 -21.02
C LEU A 9 -6.46 70.89 -19.72
N PHE A 10 -6.18 71.75 -18.77
CA PHE A 10 -5.64 71.36 -17.45
C PHE A 10 -6.73 70.70 -16.59
N PHE A 11 -7.97 71.15 -16.63
CA PHE A 11 -9.12 70.48 -15.99
C PHE A 11 -9.52 69.20 -16.70
N ALA A 12 -9.38 69.09 -18.01
CA ALA A 12 -9.59 67.85 -18.74
C ALA A 12 -8.49 66.79 -18.48
N LEU A 13 -7.24 67.21 -18.22
CA LEU A 13 -6.16 66.31 -17.80
C LEU A 13 -6.33 65.84 -16.32
N ILE A 14 -6.86 66.70 -15.45
CA ILE A 14 -7.12 66.33 -14.04
C ILE A 14 -8.34 65.41 -13.95
N SER A 15 -9.33 65.53 -14.80
CA SER A 15 -10.48 64.63 -14.85
C SER A 15 -10.17 63.27 -15.50
N TYR A 16 -8.99 63.08 -16.12
CA TYR A 16 -8.52 61.78 -16.64
C TYR A 16 -7.60 61.04 -15.67
N MET A 17 -7.17 61.69 -14.62
CA MET A 17 -6.61 61.01 -13.46
C MET A 17 -7.77 60.53 -12.56
N SER A 18 -8.57 59.57 -13.06
CA SER A 18 -9.37 58.77 -12.15
C SER A 18 -8.39 58.11 -11.20
N VAL A 19 -8.35 58.60 -9.96
CA VAL A 19 -7.71 57.91 -8.85
C VAL A 19 -8.45 56.57 -8.82
N MET A 20 -7.83 55.54 -9.38
CA MET A 20 -8.33 54.18 -9.26
C MET A 20 -8.41 53.94 -7.76
N ALA A 21 -9.62 53.84 -7.21
CA ALA A 21 -9.79 53.52 -5.80
C ALA A 21 -9.06 52.20 -5.52
N ALA A 22 -8.22 52.19 -4.51
CA ALA A 22 -7.49 51.00 -4.14
C ALA A 22 -8.46 49.82 -3.92
N VAL A 23 -8.11 48.68 -4.45
CA VAL A 23 -8.94 47.46 -4.35
C VAL A 23 -8.98 47.03 -2.89
N SER A 24 -10.18 47.05 -2.32
CA SER A 24 -10.39 46.61 -0.95
C SER A 24 -10.17 45.10 -0.80
N LEU A 25 -9.94 44.64 0.45
CA LEU A 25 -9.83 43.21 0.72
C LEU A 25 -11.08 42.43 0.27
N GLU A 26 -12.28 42.95 0.49
CA GLU A 26 -13.52 42.28 0.09
C GLU A 26 -13.67 42.19 -1.44
N GLN A 27 -13.22 43.19 -2.17
CA GLN A 27 -13.16 43.12 -3.63
C GLN A 27 -12.10 42.10 -4.09
N ALA A 28 -10.95 42.00 -3.41
CA ALA A 28 -9.94 41.01 -3.70
C ALA A 28 -10.43 39.59 -3.42
N LYS A 29 -11.10 39.35 -2.30
CA LYS A 29 -11.74 38.06 -1.97
C LYS A 29 -12.74 37.63 -3.07
N THR A 30 -13.59 38.56 -3.51
CA THR A 30 -14.57 38.29 -4.59
C THR A 30 -13.85 37.91 -5.89
N LYS A 31 -12.76 38.59 -6.25
CA LYS A 31 -11.96 38.28 -7.45
C LYS A 31 -11.33 36.89 -7.37
N VAL A 32 -10.74 36.54 -6.24
CA VAL A 32 -10.10 35.22 -6.04
C VAL A 32 -11.15 34.12 -6.09
N LYS A 33 -12.29 34.28 -5.41
CA LYS A 33 -13.41 33.33 -5.47
C LYS A 33 -13.88 33.07 -6.91
N ASN A 34 -14.05 34.14 -7.69
CA ASN A 34 -14.43 34.03 -9.10
C ASN A 34 -13.36 33.35 -9.95
N TYR A 35 -12.07 33.63 -9.66
CA TYR A 35 -10.95 32.98 -10.34
C TYR A 35 -10.91 31.47 -10.07
N VAL A 36 -11.07 31.06 -8.82
CA VAL A 36 -11.12 29.64 -8.43
C VAL A 36 -12.28 28.93 -9.13
N SER A 37 -13.48 29.49 -9.09
CA SER A 37 -14.68 28.88 -9.65
C SER A 37 -14.67 28.82 -11.19
N ASN A 38 -14.19 29.87 -11.86
CA ASN A 38 -14.33 30.02 -13.31
C ASN A 38 -13.07 29.61 -14.08
N THR A 39 -11.88 29.76 -13.49
CA THR A 39 -10.60 29.50 -14.17
C THR A 39 -9.97 28.20 -13.70
N LEU A 40 -9.78 28.01 -12.39
CA LEU A 40 -9.22 26.76 -11.86
C LEU A 40 -10.24 25.61 -11.95
N LYS A 41 -11.54 25.91 -11.82
CA LYS A 41 -12.65 24.95 -11.90
C LYS A 41 -12.48 23.79 -10.92
N LEU A 42 -11.95 24.08 -9.72
CA LEU A 42 -11.75 23.09 -8.70
C LEU A 42 -13.12 22.57 -8.20
N LYS A 43 -13.19 21.28 -7.95
CA LYS A 43 -14.38 20.62 -7.42
C LYS A 43 -14.54 20.92 -5.94
N GLU A 44 -13.47 20.74 -5.19
CA GLU A 44 -13.35 21.06 -3.79
C GLU A 44 -12.16 22.00 -3.57
N TYR A 45 -12.25 22.88 -2.60
CA TYR A 45 -11.17 23.81 -2.25
C TYR A 45 -11.49 24.60 -0.98
N ARG A 46 -10.44 25.12 -0.36
CA ARG A 46 -10.49 26.07 0.72
C ARG A 46 -9.69 27.30 0.38
N VAL A 47 -10.21 28.50 0.64
CA VAL A 47 -9.53 29.75 0.34
C VAL A 47 -9.32 30.56 1.61
N MET A 48 -8.06 30.93 1.83
CA MET A 48 -7.63 31.72 2.97
C MET A 48 -6.93 33.00 2.49
N TYR A 49 -6.99 34.07 3.27
CA TYR A 49 -6.22 35.27 3.02
C TYR A 49 -5.24 35.53 4.17
N ASN A 50 -4.07 36.11 3.84
CA ASN A 50 -3.10 36.50 4.83
C ASN A 50 -3.34 37.96 5.24
N SER A 51 -3.53 38.21 6.52
CA SER A 51 -3.68 39.56 7.11
C SER A 51 -2.32 40.23 7.39
N SER A 52 -1.21 39.48 7.36
CA SER A 52 0.13 40.03 7.60
C SER A 52 0.68 40.75 6.35
N SER A 53 1.54 41.72 6.55
CA SER A 53 2.22 42.48 5.49
C SER A 53 3.58 41.88 5.10
N SER A 54 3.74 40.57 5.20
CA SER A 54 5.00 39.89 4.88
C SER A 54 5.34 39.99 3.41
N SER A 55 6.60 40.21 3.06
CA SER A 55 7.10 40.18 1.69
C SER A 55 7.33 38.76 1.15
N SER A 56 7.21 37.76 1.99
CA SER A 56 7.33 36.35 1.60
C SER A 56 6.49 35.46 2.50
N ILE A 57 5.98 34.38 1.92
CA ILE A 57 5.28 33.31 2.60
C ILE A 57 6.27 32.14 2.67
N LEU A 58 6.67 31.79 3.88
CA LEU A 58 7.50 30.62 4.12
C LEU A 58 6.63 29.37 3.90
N LEU A 59 7.08 28.50 3.02
CA LEU A 59 6.42 27.23 2.78
C LEU A 59 6.83 26.24 3.86
N MET A 60 6.00 25.24 3.98
CA MET A 60 6.19 24.12 4.86
C MET A 60 7.62 23.55 4.75
N PHE A 61 8.13 23.00 5.88
CA PHE A 61 9.51 22.55 6.05
C PHE A 61 10.59 23.64 5.97
N ASN A 62 10.21 24.93 5.93
CA ASN A 62 11.14 26.07 5.93
C ASN A 62 12.21 26.02 4.81
N LYS A 63 12.01 25.20 3.77
CA LYS A 63 13.00 25.00 2.69
C LYS A 63 12.82 25.93 1.51
N LYS A 64 11.61 26.47 1.33
CA LYS A 64 11.23 27.32 0.20
C LYS A 64 10.34 28.47 0.68
N SER A 65 10.24 29.53 -0.11
CA SER A 65 9.29 30.62 0.10
C SER A 65 8.67 31.08 -1.19
N VAL A 66 7.45 31.61 -1.09
CA VAL A 66 6.78 32.33 -2.19
C VAL A 66 6.87 33.82 -1.92
N THR A 67 7.39 34.57 -2.89
CA THR A 67 7.48 36.03 -2.79
C THR A 67 6.10 36.65 -2.94
N VAL A 68 5.72 37.50 -1.99
CA VAL A 68 4.49 38.29 -2.06
C VAL A 68 4.82 39.60 -2.81
N PRO A 69 4.19 39.87 -3.97
CA PRO A 69 4.39 41.11 -4.67
C PRO A 69 4.04 42.31 -3.78
N SER A 70 4.83 43.38 -3.86
CA SER A 70 4.55 44.62 -3.12
C SER A 70 3.16 45.14 -3.51
N ASP A 71 2.47 45.77 -2.57
CA ASP A 71 1.13 46.33 -2.75
C ASP A 71 0.07 45.31 -3.22
N SER A 72 0.14 44.08 -2.68
CA SER A 72 -0.80 43.00 -3.00
C SER A 72 -1.50 42.43 -1.76
N TRP A 73 -2.71 41.93 -1.97
CA TRP A 73 -3.38 41.02 -1.06
C TRP A 73 -2.93 39.59 -1.39
N ALA A 74 -2.53 38.82 -0.35
CA ALA A 74 -2.07 37.45 -0.51
C ALA A 74 -3.14 36.44 -0.10
N PHE A 75 -3.34 35.44 -0.94
CA PHE A 75 -4.31 34.35 -0.74
C PHE A 75 -3.62 33.00 -0.91
N PHE A 76 -4.07 32.04 -0.13
CA PHE A 76 -3.75 30.63 -0.24
C PHE A 76 -5.02 29.89 -0.68
N ILE A 77 -4.93 29.12 -1.74
CA ILE A 77 -5.99 28.28 -2.28
C ILE A 77 -5.51 26.84 -2.08
N ASP A 78 -6.17 26.15 -1.22
CA ASP A 78 -5.97 24.74 -0.94
C ASP A 78 -6.90 23.97 -1.87
N ASP A 79 -6.32 23.33 -2.89
CA ASP A 79 -7.07 22.67 -3.96
C ASP A 79 -7.66 21.32 -3.51
N MET A 80 -7.15 20.77 -2.41
CA MET A 80 -7.46 19.43 -1.92
C MET A 80 -7.44 19.40 -0.40
N PRO A 81 -8.43 20.04 0.27
CA PRO A 81 -8.42 20.26 1.73
C PRO A 81 -8.44 18.99 2.59
N ASP A 82 -8.78 17.86 1.98
CA ASP A 82 -8.84 16.53 2.60
C ASP A 82 -7.57 15.71 2.38
N GLN A 83 -6.60 16.24 1.60
CA GLN A 83 -5.35 15.54 1.32
C GLN A 83 -4.36 15.63 2.48
N ASP A 84 -3.49 14.61 2.52
CA ASP A 84 -2.32 14.66 3.38
C ASP A 84 -1.35 15.72 2.86
N TRP A 85 -0.90 16.54 3.69
CA TRP A 85 -0.12 17.77 3.69
C TRP A 85 0.45 18.31 2.36
N ALA A 86 1.36 17.64 1.67
CA ALA A 86 1.88 18.08 0.39
C ALA A 86 0.87 17.68 -0.71
N HIS A 87 0.17 18.67 -1.26
CA HIS A 87 -0.87 18.49 -2.28
C HIS A 87 -0.93 19.70 -3.19
N ASP A 88 -1.64 19.57 -4.29
CA ASP A 88 -1.88 20.67 -5.20
C ASP A 88 -2.52 21.85 -4.46
N CYS A 89 -1.89 23.00 -4.57
CA CYS A 89 -2.35 24.25 -3.99
C CYS A 89 -1.91 25.45 -4.84
N HIS A 90 -2.53 26.60 -4.61
CA HIS A 90 -2.15 27.83 -5.30
C HIS A 90 -1.97 28.99 -4.35
N TYR A 91 -1.05 29.88 -4.70
CA TYR A 91 -0.89 31.21 -4.09
C TYR A 91 -1.37 32.25 -5.07
N ALA A 92 -2.37 33.03 -4.69
CA ALA A 92 -2.91 34.12 -5.50
C ALA A 92 -2.62 35.48 -4.88
N PHE A 93 -2.20 36.42 -5.70
CA PHE A 93 -1.90 37.80 -5.32
C PHE A 93 -2.78 38.75 -6.09
N VAL A 94 -3.47 39.63 -5.39
CA VAL A 94 -4.32 40.67 -6.00
C VAL A 94 -3.69 42.02 -5.74
N SER A 95 -3.26 42.70 -6.81
CA SER A 95 -2.72 44.05 -6.70
C SER A 95 -3.75 45.02 -6.11
N LYS A 96 -3.37 45.75 -5.08
CA LYS A 96 -4.23 46.75 -4.43
C LYS A 96 -4.50 47.95 -5.29
N SER A 97 -3.56 48.29 -6.20
CA SER A 97 -3.70 49.43 -7.11
C SER A 97 -4.49 49.11 -8.38
N THR A 98 -4.28 47.91 -8.96
CA THR A 98 -4.89 47.56 -10.27
C THR A 98 -5.98 46.50 -10.18
N GLY A 99 -6.00 45.69 -9.14
CA GLY A 99 -6.85 44.53 -9.00
C GLY A 99 -6.49 43.35 -9.93
N ALA A 100 -5.30 43.39 -10.53
CA ALA A 100 -4.78 42.28 -11.32
C ALA A 100 -4.49 41.11 -10.39
N ILE A 101 -4.81 39.88 -10.86
CA ILE A 101 -4.54 38.63 -10.13
C ILE A 101 -3.33 37.95 -10.75
N THR A 102 -2.37 37.58 -9.93
CA THR A 102 -1.27 36.68 -10.26
C THR A 102 -1.40 35.41 -9.44
N VAL A 103 -1.28 34.25 -10.09
CA VAL A 103 -1.42 32.94 -9.42
C VAL A 103 -0.22 32.07 -9.72
N SER A 104 0.29 31.40 -8.70
CA SER A 104 1.33 30.38 -8.83
C SER A 104 0.85 29.06 -8.24
N LYS A 105 0.99 27.98 -9.01
CA LYS A 105 0.74 26.62 -8.51
C LYS A 105 1.92 26.17 -7.63
N ASN A 106 1.61 25.44 -6.58
CA ASN A 106 2.59 24.85 -5.67
C ASN A 106 2.10 23.48 -5.16
N LEU A 107 2.96 22.76 -4.47
CA LEU A 107 2.63 21.51 -3.78
C LEU A 107 2.75 21.63 -2.25
N LEU A 108 3.16 22.78 -1.77
CA LEU A 108 3.41 22.98 -0.34
C LEU A 108 2.56 24.13 0.19
N PRO A 109 1.73 23.90 1.20
CA PRO A 109 1.01 24.95 1.91
C PRO A 109 1.98 25.85 2.73
N PRO A 110 1.47 26.96 3.35
CA PRO A 110 2.25 27.79 4.23
C PRO A 110 2.79 27.01 5.43
N SER A 111 4.02 27.28 5.86
CA SER A 111 4.65 26.64 7.03
C SER A 111 3.89 26.89 8.33
N SER A 112 3.09 27.96 8.37
CA SER A 112 2.20 28.27 9.48
C SER A 112 0.95 28.96 8.95
N LEU A 113 -0.21 28.59 9.47
CA LEU A 113 -1.48 29.27 9.20
C LEU A 113 -1.74 30.45 10.13
N ASN A 114 -0.78 30.83 10.99
CA ASN A 114 -0.87 32.07 11.78
C ASN A 114 -0.96 33.28 10.87
N GLY A 115 -1.95 34.13 11.08
CA GLY A 115 -2.23 35.30 10.22
C GLY A 115 -3.03 34.97 8.97
N TRP A 116 -3.33 33.71 8.71
CA TRP A 116 -4.26 33.29 7.65
C TRP A 116 -5.65 33.19 8.21
N THR A 117 -6.63 33.67 7.44
CA THR A 117 -8.05 33.61 7.78
C THR A 117 -8.81 32.98 6.62
N GLU A 118 -9.51 31.90 6.90
CA GLU A 118 -10.41 31.26 5.95
C GLU A 118 -11.61 32.15 5.70
N PHE A 119 -12.08 32.24 4.44
CA PHE A 119 -13.25 33.02 4.09
C PHE A 119 -14.18 32.32 3.08
N TYR A 120 -13.71 31.25 2.46
CA TYR A 120 -14.52 30.48 1.54
C TYR A 120 -14.03 29.04 1.44
N THR A 121 -14.96 28.11 1.60
CA THR A 121 -14.68 26.66 1.48
C THR A 121 -15.81 26.03 0.65
N LYS A 122 -15.43 25.17 -0.25
CA LYS A 122 -16.31 24.26 -0.98
C LYS A 122 -15.72 22.88 -0.87
N LEU A 123 -16.42 21.96 -0.22
CA LEU A 123 -16.06 20.56 -0.13
C LEU A 123 -17.05 19.77 -0.99
N GLU A 124 -16.59 18.73 -1.68
CA GLU A 124 -17.49 17.66 -2.12
C GLU A 124 -17.97 16.98 -0.84
N ASN A 125 -19.30 16.90 -0.67
CA ASN A 125 -19.92 16.31 0.53
C ASN A 125 -19.57 14.81 0.64
N GLU A 126 -18.37 14.49 1.08
CA GLU A 126 -18.15 13.28 1.84
C GLU A 126 -18.44 13.67 3.30
N ALA A 127 -19.67 13.43 3.73
CA ALA A 127 -19.99 13.49 5.16
C ALA A 127 -18.99 12.57 5.86
N SER A 128 -18.38 13.03 6.97
CA SER A 128 -17.70 12.13 7.88
C SER A 128 -18.65 10.97 8.17
N ASP A 129 -18.26 9.74 7.84
CA ASP A 129 -19.08 8.54 8.12
C ASP A 129 -19.22 8.33 9.64
N LEU A 130 -18.51 9.14 10.43
CA LEU A 130 -18.32 8.99 11.86
C LEU A 130 -18.59 10.31 12.58
N SER A 131 -19.05 10.22 13.83
CA SER A 131 -19.24 11.39 14.70
C SER A 131 -17.90 12.09 14.96
N ASP A 132 -17.92 13.44 15.14
CA ASP A 132 -16.72 14.23 15.46
C ASP A 132 -15.96 13.67 16.67
N GLY A 133 -14.67 13.42 16.50
CA GLY A 133 -13.77 13.06 17.58
C GLY A 133 -12.77 11.95 17.24
N VAL A 134 -11.93 11.61 18.20
CA VAL A 134 -11.14 10.38 18.16
C VAL A 134 -12.01 9.21 18.56
N HIS A 135 -11.89 8.12 17.83
CA HIS A 135 -12.72 6.96 18.00
C HIS A 135 -11.88 5.73 18.39
N PRO A 136 -11.52 5.56 19.68
CA PRO A 136 -10.86 4.32 20.12
C PRO A 136 -11.76 3.10 19.89
N ASN A 137 -13.08 3.32 19.77
CA ASN A 137 -14.06 2.29 19.42
C ASN A 137 -14.60 2.44 17.99
N LEU A 138 -13.83 3.07 17.08
CA LEU A 138 -14.17 3.21 15.67
C LEU A 138 -14.55 1.87 15.05
N ILE A 139 -13.94 0.82 15.56
CA ILE A 139 -14.15 -0.54 15.18
C ILE A 139 -14.61 -1.26 16.43
N ASP A 140 -15.88 -1.66 16.48
CA ASP A 140 -16.29 -2.59 17.51
C ASP A 140 -15.70 -3.97 17.24
N TRP A 141 -14.40 -4.11 17.56
CA TRP A 141 -13.70 -5.39 17.49
C TRP A 141 -14.31 -6.46 18.40
N ASN A 142 -15.24 -6.12 19.28
CA ASN A 142 -15.95 -7.10 20.09
C ASN A 142 -17.00 -7.87 19.27
N LEU A 143 -17.48 -7.27 18.16
CA LEU A 143 -18.29 -7.99 17.16
C LEU A 143 -17.45 -8.94 16.32
N TYR A 144 -16.12 -8.75 16.31
CA TYR A 144 -15.19 -9.56 15.57
C TYR A 144 -14.72 -10.74 16.41
N SER A 145 -15.37 -11.90 16.24
CA SER A 145 -15.09 -13.11 17.03
C SER A 145 -13.96 -13.99 16.48
N ASN A 146 -13.35 -13.64 15.34
CA ASN A 146 -12.38 -14.50 14.68
C ASN A 146 -10.95 -13.98 14.85
N THR A 147 -10.14 -14.72 15.58
CA THR A 147 -8.68 -14.57 15.56
C THR A 147 -8.17 -14.92 14.15
N VAL A 148 -7.56 -13.98 13.45
CA VAL A 148 -7.02 -14.17 12.09
C VAL A 148 -5.66 -14.85 12.16
N GLY A 149 -4.87 -14.53 13.17
CA GLY A 149 -3.54 -15.07 13.39
C GLY A 149 -3.25 -15.26 14.87
N SER A 150 -2.07 -15.77 15.19
CA SER A 150 -1.60 -15.96 16.55
C SER A 150 -0.14 -15.54 16.66
N ALA A 151 0.08 -14.23 16.87
CA ALA A 151 1.41 -13.70 17.08
C ALA A 151 2.02 -14.30 18.37
N ASN A 152 3.25 -14.68 18.28
CA ASN A 152 4.02 -15.20 19.43
C ASN A 152 4.87 -14.07 20.05
N SER A 153 5.61 -14.38 21.10
CA SER A 153 6.48 -13.43 21.79
C SER A 153 7.63 -12.87 20.93
N ARG A 154 7.82 -13.39 19.72
CA ARG A 154 8.84 -12.96 18.75
C ARG A 154 8.33 -11.94 17.75
N CYS A 155 7.02 -11.66 17.73
CA CYS A 155 6.41 -10.66 16.86
C CYS A 155 6.41 -9.31 17.57
N HIS A 156 7.03 -8.30 16.94
CA HIS A 156 7.18 -6.93 17.45
C HIS A 156 6.62 -5.92 16.45
N ALA A 157 6.20 -4.76 16.94
CA ALA A 157 5.72 -3.69 16.08
C ALA A 157 6.22 -2.31 16.50
N ILE A 158 6.33 -1.40 15.51
CA ILE A 158 6.54 0.04 15.70
C ILE A 158 5.43 0.77 14.93
N LEU A 159 4.70 1.66 15.60
CA LEU A 159 3.72 2.55 14.99
C LEU A 159 4.23 3.99 15.10
N ILE A 160 4.25 4.73 13.99
CA ILE A 160 4.77 6.10 13.93
C ILE A 160 3.71 7.02 13.34
N ASN A 161 3.36 8.08 14.08
CA ASN A 161 2.54 9.22 13.64
C ASN A 161 3.15 10.52 14.15
N GLY A 162 3.67 11.38 13.29
CA GLY A 162 4.37 12.61 13.69
C GLY A 162 3.45 13.80 13.96
N GLY A 163 2.56 14.11 13.00
CA GLY A 163 1.64 15.24 13.09
C GLY A 163 2.25 16.61 12.85
N TRP A 164 3.55 16.79 12.83
CA TRP A 164 4.30 18.04 12.72
C TRP A 164 4.04 19.03 13.86
N ASP A 165 2.80 19.47 14.04
CA ASP A 165 2.30 20.32 15.13
C ASP A 165 0.82 20.07 15.36
N ALA A 166 0.24 20.66 16.40
CA ALA A 166 -1.16 20.45 16.78
C ALA A 166 -2.16 20.78 15.65
N ARG A 167 -1.84 21.72 14.75
CA ARG A 167 -2.76 22.13 13.67
C ARG A 167 -2.79 21.15 12.52
N ASN A 168 -1.70 20.46 12.35
CA ASN A 168 -1.45 19.56 11.24
C ASN A 168 -1.62 18.09 11.64
N ASN A 169 -1.61 17.81 12.95
CA ASN A 169 -1.92 16.48 13.47
C ASN A 169 -3.44 16.28 13.47
N HIS A 170 -3.97 15.67 12.42
CA HIS A 170 -5.40 15.44 12.26
C HIS A 170 -5.86 14.15 12.95
N GLN A 171 -7.13 14.12 13.40
CA GLN A 171 -7.74 12.94 14.05
C GLN A 171 -7.58 11.64 13.25
N ARG A 172 -7.58 11.71 11.91
CA ARG A 172 -7.39 10.53 11.05
C ARG A 172 -6.08 9.78 11.29
N TYR A 173 -5.02 10.47 11.67
CA TYR A 173 -3.73 9.81 11.94
C TYR A 173 -3.76 9.06 13.25
N TRP A 174 -4.38 9.63 14.26
CA TRP A 174 -4.66 8.93 15.50
C TRP A 174 -5.54 7.70 15.25
N ASN A 175 -6.63 7.87 14.49
CA ASN A 175 -7.54 6.78 14.12
C ASN A 175 -6.80 5.66 13.36
N ASN A 176 -5.93 6.00 12.41
CA ASN A 176 -5.11 5.02 11.69
C ASN A 176 -4.23 4.19 12.64
N CYS A 177 -3.54 4.84 13.58
CA CYS A 177 -2.74 4.14 14.58
C CYS A 177 -3.60 3.25 15.49
N SER A 178 -4.75 3.77 15.96
CA SER A 178 -5.70 3.01 16.77
C SER A 178 -6.19 1.75 16.04
N MET A 179 -6.61 1.88 14.77
CA MET A 179 -7.04 0.73 13.96
C MET A 179 -5.96 -0.35 13.86
N VAL A 180 -4.73 0.06 13.56
CA VAL A 180 -3.61 -0.88 13.42
C VAL A 180 -3.26 -1.51 14.76
N TYR A 181 -3.18 -0.71 15.84
CA TYR A 181 -2.91 -1.22 17.19
C TYR A 181 -3.93 -2.27 17.62
N GLN A 182 -5.21 -1.98 17.43
CA GLN A 182 -6.29 -2.90 17.78
C GLN A 182 -6.29 -4.15 16.90
N MET A 183 -6.03 -4.02 15.59
CA MET A 183 -5.85 -5.18 14.71
C MET A 183 -4.71 -6.08 15.19
N LEU A 184 -3.55 -5.52 15.52
CA LEU A 184 -2.42 -6.29 16.04
C LEU A 184 -2.76 -7.02 17.34
N THR A 185 -3.39 -6.35 18.29
CA THR A 185 -3.70 -6.91 19.62
C THR A 185 -4.89 -7.87 19.59
N LYS A 186 -5.99 -7.50 18.93
CA LYS A 186 -7.25 -8.26 18.96
C LYS A 186 -7.35 -9.34 17.90
N CYS A 187 -6.90 -9.06 16.65
CA CYS A 187 -6.97 -10.06 15.59
C CYS A 187 -5.76 -11.00 15.58
N TYR A 188 -4.58 -10.51 15.94
CA TYR A 188 -3.33 -11.27 15.86
C TYR A 188 -2.73 -11.64 17.23
N GLY A 189 -3.19 -11.05 18.34
CA GLY A 189 -2.73 -11.39 19.69
C GLY A 189 -1.32 -10.88 20.00
N PHE A 190 -0.86 -9.78 19.38
CA PHE A 190 0.39 -9.14 19.77
C PHE A 190 0.36 -8.76 21.25
N SER A 191 1.44 -9.03 21.97
CA SER A 191 1.61 -8.47 23.30
C SER A 191 1.80 -6.96 23.21
N THR A 192 1.05 -6.19 24.02
CA THR A 192 1.19 -4.73 24.07
C THR A 192 2.62 -4.30 24.43
N SER A 193 3.35 -5.10 25.21
CA SER A 193 4.78 -4.88 25.54
C SER A 193 5.74 -5.01 24.35
N ASN A 194 5.27 -5.56 23.23
CA ASN A 194 6.03 -5.72 21.99
C ASN A 194 5.65 -4.68 20.91
N ILE A 195 4.72 -3.77 21.21
CA ILE A 195 4.32 -2.69 20.33
C ILE A 195 4.89 -1.38 20.87
N ASN A 196 5.70 -0.69 20.06
CA ASN A 196 6.22 0.65 20.37
C ASN A 196 5.42 1.67 19.58
N VAL A 197 4.78 2.62 20.27
CA VAL A 197 4.00 3.69 19.63
C VAL A 197 4.71 5.03 19.85
N LEU A 198 5.08 5.65 18.73
CA LEU A 198 5.64 7.00 18.68
C LEU A 198 4.59 7.91 18.05
N MET A 199 4.01 8.83 18.82
CA MET A 199 2.92 9.66 18.34
C MET A 199 3.06 11.11 18.82
N SER A 200 2.91 12.05 17.89
CA SER A 200 2.84 13.49 18.15
C SER A 200 3.92 13.95 19.13
N ASP A 201 3.54 14.66 20.21
CA ASP A 201 4.43 15.08 21.29
C ASP A 201 4.56 14.04 22.43
N GLY A 202 4.01 12.85 22.23
CA GLY A 202 4.09 11.71 23.16
C GLY A 202 3.11 11.80 24.30
N THR A 203 3.61 11.85 25.53
CA THR A 203 2.81 11.90 26.76
C THR A 203 2.65 13.33 27.31
N ASN A 204 3.01 14.35 26.54
CA ASN A 204 2.81 15.75 26.95
C ASN A 204 1.31 16.05 27.03
N PRO A 205 0.81 16.68 28.12
CA PRO A 205 -0.62 16.96 28.29
C PRO A 205 -1.15 18.14 27.46
N GLY A 206 -0.31 18.78 26.64
CA GLY A 206 -0.72 19.87 25.75
C GLY A 206 -1.66 19.40 24.65
N ALA A 207 -2.50 20.31 24.14
CA ALA A 207 -3.35 20.00 22.99
C ALA A 207 -2.49 19.85 21.73
N ASP A 208 -2.40 18.65 21.19
CA ASP A 208 -1.55 18.25 20.08
C ASP A 208 -2.32 17.65 18.90
N LEU A 209 -3.65 17.51 19.00
CA LEU A 209 -4.49 16.86 18.02
C LEU A 209 -5.64 17.77 17.56
N ARG A 210 -5.81 17.93 16.25
CA ARG A 210 -6.90 18.66 15.64
C ARG A 210 -8.02 17.70 15.25
N LEU A 211 -9.23 17.98 15.75
CA LEU A 211 -10.45 17.26 15.39
C LEU A 211 -11.06 17.79 14.08
N SER A 212 -11.96 17.03 13.47
CA SER A 212 -12.66 17.41 12.22
C SER A 212 -13.47 18.69 12.36
N ASN A 213 -14.04 18.96 13.55
CA ASN A 213 -14.74 20.20 13.85
C ASN A 213 -13.82 21.42 14.06
N GLY A 214 -12.50 21.23 13.92
CA GLY A 214 -11.48 22.27 14.07
C GLY A 214 -11.05 22.56 15.51
N SER A 215 -11.60 21.88 16.52
CA SER A 215 -11.14 21.99 17.90
C SER A 215 -9.83 21.24 18.12
N PHE A 216 -9.15 21.56 19.24
CA PHE A 216 -7.88 20.94 19.60
C PHE A 216 -8.03 20.23 20.95
N ILE A 217 -7.51 19.02 21.02
CA ILE A 217 -7.43 18.23 22.26
C ILE A 217 -6.01 17.68 22.44
N ASN A 218 -5.70 17.18 23.62
CA ASN A 218 -4.56 16.28 23.80
C ASN A 218 -4.86 14.92 23.16
N SER A 219 -3.95 14.36 22.40
CA SER A 219 -4.08 13.01 21.84
C SER A 219 -4.37 12.00 22.96
N PRO A 220 -5.49 11.25 22.89
CA PRO A 220 -5.74 10.20 23.87
C PRO A 220 -4.60 9.17 23.84
N LEU A 221 -4.05 8.85 25.01
CA LEU A 221 -2.91 7.93 25.13
C LEU A 221 -3.32 6.46 25.00
N ASP A 222 -4.60 6.17 25.18
CA ASP A 222 -5.22 4.85 25.10
C ASP A 222 -5.79 4.63 23.69
N LEU A 223 -5.16 3.78 22.90
CA LEU A 223 -5.52 3.54 21.49
C LEU A 223 -6.64 2.49 21.32
N ASP A 224 -6.95 1.70 22.34
CA ASP A 224 -7.93 0.61 22.24
C ASP A 224 -9.09 0.74 23.26
N GLY A 225 -9.13 1.80 24.04
CA GLY A 225 -10.20 2.10 24.99
C GLY A 225 -10.20 1.21 26.23
N ASN A 226 -9.08 0.56 26.58
CA ASN A 226 -8.99 -0.35 27.71
C ASN A 226 -8.61 0.34 29.04
N GLY A 227 -8.40 1.64 29.06
CA GLY A 227 -8.02 2.45 30.21
C GLY A 227 -6.52 2.46 30.52
N ARG A 228 -5.68 1.93 29.64
CA ARG A 228 -4.21 1.94 29.77
C ARG A 228 -3.58 2.76 28.66
N ASN A 229 -2.46 3.40 28.97
CA ASN A 229 -1.72 4.18 27.98
C ASN A 229 -0.93 3.26 27.06
N ASP A 230 -1.10 3.45 25.74
CA ASP A 230 -0.42 2.73 24.67
C ASP A 230 0.65 3.56 23.99
N ILE A 231 0.54 4.90 24.02
CA ILE A 231 1.53 5.82 23.47
C ILE A 231 2.68 5.97 24.48
N GLN A 232 3.91 5.63 24.05
CA GLN A 232 5.07 5.67 24.92
C GLN A 232 5.98 6.87 24.65
N TYR A 233 6.12 7.28 23.37
CA TYR A 233 7.14 8.22 22.94
C TYR A 233 6.59 9.31 22.02
N PRO A 234 7.17 10.51 22.05
CA PRO A 234 6.95 11.49 20.98
C PRO A 234 7.57 10.99 19.67
N ALA A 235 6.93 11.33 18.57
CA ALA A 235 7.41 10.98 17.23
C ALA A 235 8.54 11.92 16.80
N LYS A 236 9.73 11.71 17.33
CA LYS A 236 10.95 12.48 17.04
C LYS A 236 12.10 11.56 16.63
N LYS A 237 13.04 12.08 15.83
CA LYS A 237 14.24 11.32 15.39
C LYS A 237 14.96 10.66 16.56
N SER A 238 15.15 11.40 17.66
CA SER A 238 15.84 10.89 18.84
C SER A 238 15.14 9.69 19.46
N TYR A 239 13.82 9.66 19.45
CA TYR A 239 13.04 8.53 19.96
C TYR A 239 12.93 7.37 18.95
N ILE A 240 12.89 7.65 17.65
CA ILE A 240 13.05 6.61 16.62
C ILE A 240 14.39 5.91 16.83
N THR A 241 15.49 6.66 16.94
CA THR A 241 16.83 6.13 17.26
C THR A 241 16.81 5.31 18.54
N HIS A 242 16.22 5.84 19.62
CA HIS A 242 16.11 5.14 20.91
C HIS A 242 15.39 3.79 20.81
N VAL A 243 14.25 3.75 20.10
CA VAL A 243 13.49 2.51 19.91
C VAL A 243 14.29 1.49 19.11
N PHE A 244 14.90 1.90 17.99
CA PHE A 244 15.70 0.95 17.20
C PHE A 244 16.95 0.47 17.93
N ASP A 245 17.62 1.33 18.71
CA ASP A 245 18.76 0.94 19.54
C ASP A 245 18.34 -0.05 20.63
N SER A 246 17.18 0.16 21.26
CA SER A 246 16.61 -0.78 22.24
C SER A 246 16.28 -2.14 21.58
N LEU A 247 15.63 -2.12 20.43
CA LEU A 247 15.29 -3.35 19.69
C LEU A 247 16.54 -4.10 19.23
N LYS A 248 17.57 -3.40 18.77
CA LYS A 248 18.86 -3.99 18.41
C LYS A 248 19.49 -4.81 19.54
N VAL A 249 19.33 -4.35 20.78
CA VAL A 249 19.86 -5.05 21.97
C VAL A 249 18.93 -6.18 22.43
N LYS A 250 17.62 -5.97 22.31
CA LYS A 250 16.59 -6.90 22.83
C LYS A 250 16.33 -8.09 21.90
N LEU A 251 16.33 -7.85 20.56
CA LEU A 251 15.88 -8.82 19.58
C LEU A 251 17.01 -9.70 19.04
N THR A 252 16.62 -10.82 18.43
CA THR A 252 17.51 -11.82 17.83
C THR A 252 17.12 -12.10 16.38
N SER A 253 17.92 -12.89 15.67
CA SER A 253 17.61 -13.33 14.29
C SER A 253 16.37 -14.23 14.17
N SER A 254 15.73 -14.58 15.29
CA SER A 254 14.48 -15.33 15.31
C SER A 254 13.24 -14.44 15.47
N ASP A 255 13.44 -13.14 15.71
CA ASP A 255 12.37 -12.18 15.94
C ASP A 255 11.96 -11.49 14.63
N GLU A 256 10.72 -11.02 14.56
CA GLU A 256 10.10 -10.39 13.41
C GLU A 256 9.56 -9.02 13.78
N LEU A 257 9.67 -8.06 12.85
CA LEU A 257 9.27 -6.68 13.10
C LEU A 257 8.28 -6.19 12.03
N PHE A 258 7.16 -5.64 12.49
CA PHE A 258 6.23 -4.87 11.70
C PHE A 258 6.40 -3.36 11.97
N ILE A 259 6.45 -2.55 10.92
CA ILE A 259 6.55 -1.09 11.03
C ILE A 259 5.38 -0.48 10.27
N TYR A 260 4.63 0.39 10.93
CA TYR A 260 3.56 1.17 10.32
C TYR A 260 3.85 2.66 10.47
N VAL A 261 3.77 3.40 9.36
CA VAL A 261 3.97 4.84 9.33
C VAL A 261 2.73 5.49 8.73
N THR A 262 2.12 6.39 9.50
CA THR A 262 1.03 7.24 9.04
C THR A 262 1.38 8.69 9.35
N ASP A 263 0.76 9.64 8.70
CA ASP A 263 0.91 11.06 8.83
C ASP A 263 1.17 11.73 7.47
N HIS A 264 1.73 12.92 7.52
CA HIS A 264 2.18 13.67 6.37
C HIS A 264 3.52 13.15 5.80
N GLY A 265 3.69 13.28 4.50
CA GLY A 265 4.97 13.10 3.80
C GLY A 265 5.35 14.34 3.01
N ASP A 266 6.62 14.69 3.02
CA ASP A 266 7.16 15.78 2.21
C ASP A 266 7.44 15.32 0.76
N SER A 267 7.44 16.26 -0.16
CA SER A 267 7.74 16.03 -1.59
C SER A 267 9.17 15.49 -1.87
N ASP A 268 10.07 15.51 -0.89
CA ASP A 268 11.37 14.83 -0.94
C ASP A 268 11.31 13.40 -0.36
N GLY A 269 10.11 12.92 0.00
CA GLY A 269 9.86 11.64 0.61
C GLY A 269 10.07 11.59 2.12
N SER A 270 10.46 12.69 2.76
CA SER A 270 10.67 12.70 4.22
C SER A 270 9.38 12.43 4.98
N ILE A 271 9.45 11.61 6.02
CA ILE A 271 8.36 11.42 7.00
C ILE A 271 8.30 12.66 7.89
N CYS A 272 7.11 13.22 8.05
CA CYS A 272 6.89 14.28 9.02
C CYS A 272 6.86 13.70 10.43
N LEU A 273 7.60 14.31 11.33
CA LEU A 273 7.64 14.00 12.74
C LEU A 273 7.16 15.22 13.54
N TRP A 274 7.16 15.16 14.85
CA TRP A 274 6.73 16.28 15.68
C TRP A 274 7.78 17.41 15.69
N GLY A 275 7.52 18.46 14.90
CA GLY A 275 8.38 19.62 14.72
C GLY A 275 9.65 19.39 13.91
N GLU A 276 9.81 18.23 13.31
CA GLU A 276 10.95 17.87 12.46
C GLU A 276 10.55 16.80 11.42
N SER A 277 11.46 16.45 10.50
CA SER A 277 11.23 15.38 9.53
C SER A 277 12.43 14.46 9.42
N ILE A 278 12.22 13.20 9.04
CA ILE A 278 13.30 12.24 8.80
C ILE A 278 13.31 11.84 7.32
N SER A 279 14.49 11.94 6.69
CA SER A 279 14.66 11.58 5.28
C SER A 279 14.55 10.06 5.05
N PRO A 280 14.21 9.61 3.81
CA PRO A 280 14.22 8.19 3.48
C PRO A 280 15.55 7.49 3.80
N ALA A 281 16.68 8.17 3.55
CA ALA A 281 18.00 7.63 3.82
C ALA A 281 18.30 7.51 5.32
N ASP A 282 17.88 8.48 6.13
CA ASP A 282 18.12 8.43 7.58
C ASP A 282 17.16 7.45 8.26
N PHE A 283 15.91 7.36 7.82
CA PHE A 283 14.99 6.33 8.31
C PHE A 283 15.49 4.91 7.99
N ALA A 284 16.01 4.70 6.77
CA ALA A 284 16.60 3.42 6.39
C ALA A 284 17.80 3.03 7.27
N LYS A 285 18.65 3.98 7.70
CA LYS A 285 19.73 3.72 8.64
C LYS A 285 19.23 3.21 9.99
N GLU A 286 18.10 3.74 10.47
CA GLU A 286 17.49 3.26 11.71
C GLU A 286 16.98 1.82 11.54
N VAL A 287 16.22 1.54 10.47
CA VAL A 287 15.72 0.20 10.17
C VAL A 287 16.87 -0.80 9.97
N ASP A 288 17.98 -0.37 9.39
CA ASP A 288 19.17 -1.21 9.15
C ASP A 288 19.86 -1.69 10.43
N LYS A 289 19.63 -1.03 11.57
CA LYS A 289 20.16 -1.48 12.87
C LYS A 289 19.66 -2.85 13.28
N VAL A 290 18.52 -3.28 12.71
CA VAL A 290 17.84 -4.55 13.03
C VAL A 290 17.69 -5.46 11.80
N ASP A 291 18.53 -5.33 10.79
CA ASP A 291 18.50 -6.14 9.55
C ASP A 291 18.87 -7.61 9.75
N PHE A 292 19.39 -7.96 10.94
CA PHE A 292 19.63 -9.34 11.37
C PHE A 292 18.33 -10.12 11.66
N LEU A 293 17.20 -9.45 11.81
CA LEU A 293 15.91 -10.08 12.13
C LEU A 293 15.51 -11.13 11.09
N LYS A 294 14.61 -12.03 11.49
CA LYS A 294 14.04 -13.06 10.62
C LYS A 294 13.26 -12.42 9.47
N SER A 295 12.48 -11.37 9.78
CA SER A 295 11.74 -10.60 8.78
C SER A 295 11.42 -9.17 9.25
N ILE A 296 11.26 -8.25 8.29
CA ILE A 296 10.76 -6.90 8.52
C ILE A 296 9.67 -6.60 7.49
N SER A 297 8.45 -6.28 7.94
CA SER A 297 7.38 -5.77 7.11
C SER A 297 7.10 -4.30 7.41
N ILE A 298 6.96 -3.49 6.36
CA ILE A 298 6.84 -2.04 6.46
C ILE A 298 5.63 -1.60 5.65
N VAL A 299 4.70 -0.87 6.30
CA VAL A 299 3.54 -0.26 5.65
C VAL A 299 3.57 1.24 5.91
N MET A 300 3.58 2.03 4.84
CA MET A 300 3.72 3.48 4.88
C MET A 300 2.56 4.11 4.12
N VAL A 301 1.72 4.88 4.81
CA VAL A 301 0.49 5.42 4.21
C VAL A 301 0.50 6.93 4.03
N GLN A 302 1.64 7.59 4.25
CA GLN A 302 1.82 9.02 3.99
C GLN A 302 2.03 9.33 2.49
N CYS A 303 1.88 10.61 2.14
CA CYS A 303 2.23 11.13 0.81
C CYS A 303 3.69 10.80 0.45
N PHE A 304 3.98 10.60 -0.84
CA PHE A 304 5.33 10.34 -1.37
C PHE A 304 6.03 9.12 -0.75
N SER A 305 5.28 8.24 -0.08
CA SER A 305 5.82 7.09 0.66
C SER A 305 6.66 6.15 -0.21
N GLY A 306 6.39 6.05 -1.50
CA GLY A 306 7.19 5.27 -2.45
C GLY A 306 8.66 5.68 -2.55
N ALA A 307 9.02 6.91 -2.12
CA ALA A 307 10.41 7.37 -2.03
C ALA A 307 11.27 6.55 -1.05
N HIS A 308 10.63 5.83 -0.13
CA HIS A 308 11.32 4.97 0.82
C HIS A 308 11.73 3.61 0.24
N ILE A 309 11.07 3.13 -0.83
CA ILE A 309 11.36 1.81 -1.41
C ILE A 309 12.84 1.67 -1.81
N PRO A 310 13.47 2.61 -2.55
CA PRO A 310 14.86 2.45 -2.98
C PRO A 310 15.87 2.32 -1.83
N THR A 311 15.61 2.97 -0.69
CA THR A 311 16.51 2.98 0.46
C THR A 311 16.24 1.84 1.45
N LEU A 312 14.98 1.38 1.54
CA LEU A 312 14.58 0.33 2.47
C LEU A 312 14.68 -1.08 1.91
N LYS A 313 14.72 -1.25 0.57
CA LYS A 313 14.74 -2.58 -0.04
C LYS A 313 16.02 -3.34 0.29
N LYS A 314 15.88 -4.43 1.01
CA LYS A 314 16.92 -5.39 1.42
C LYS A 314 16.32 -6.78 1.57
N ALA A 315 17.17 -7.78 1.66
CA ALA A 315 16.77 -9.15 1.96
C ALA A 315 15.87 -9.22 3.20
N LYS A 316 14.90 -10.12 3.18
CA LYS A 316 13.94 -10.39 4.25
C LYS A 316 13.00 -9.21 4.57
N ARG A 317 12.79 -8.30 3.64
CA ARG A 317 11.88 -7.16 3.80
C ARG A 317 10.73 -7.21 2.83
N THR A 318 9.57 -6.74 3.29
CA THR A 318 8.42 -6.38 2.47
C THR A 318 8.05 -4.93 2.75
N ILE A 319 7.83 -4.16 1.71
CA ILE A 319 7.53 -2.73 1.80
C ILE A 319 6.26 -2.47 1.00
N ILE A 320 5.28 -1.84 1.65
CA ILE A 320 4.00 -1.43 1.08
C ILE A 320 3.88 0.07 1.28
N THR A 321 3.52 0.81 0.23
CA THR A 321 3.33 2.26 0.30
C THR A 321 2.02 2.68 -0.34
N ALA A 322 1.35 3.69 0.22
CA ALA A 322 0.06 4.18 -0.27
C ALA A 322 0.18 5.02 -1.54
N ALA A 323 1.38 5.50 -1.89
CA ALA A 323 1.61 6.36 -3.04
C ALA A 323 3.00 6.11 -3.63
N ARG A 324 3.20 6.48 -4.90
CA ARG A 324 4.54 6.58 -5.51
C ARG A 324 5.37 7.69 -4.85
N HIS A 325 6.62 7.77 -5.27
CA HIS A 325 7.58 8.78 -4.79
C HIS A 325 7.24 10.23 -5.21
N ASP A 326 6.38 10.41 -6.19
CA ASP A 326 5.99 11.69 -6.80
C ASP A 326 4.50 12.00 -6.65
N GLU A 327 3.79 11.25 -5.79
CA GLU A 327 2.35 11.36 -5.59
C GLU A 327 1.97 11.56 -4.12
N THR A 328 0.84 12.22 -3.94
CA THR A 328 0.18 12.33 -2.63
C THR A 328 -0.73 11.12 -2.37
N ALA A 329 -0.89 10.74 -1.11
CA ALA A 329 -1.87 9.77 -0.67
C ALA A 329 -3.17 10.44 -0.26
N LYS A 330 -4.32 9.88 -0.64
CA LYS A 330 -5.63 10.44 -0.29
C LYS A 330 -6.17 9.84 1.02
N SER A 331 -6.75 10.73 1.84
CA SER A 331 -7.41 10.38 3.11
C SER A 331 -8.83 10.91 3.13
N THR A 332 -9.66 10.38 4.02
CA THR A 332 -10.89 11.02 4.49
C THR A 332 -10.57 11.88 5.73
N TYR A 333 -11.61 12.47 6.35
CA TYR A 333 -11.43 13.12 7.65
C TYR A 333 -11.08 12.14 8.77
N ASP A 334 -11.42 10.87 8.62
CA ASP A 334 -11.36 9.87 9.69
C ASP A 334 -10.24 8.85 9.53
N TYR A 335 -9.76 8.59 8.30
CA TYR A 335 -8.73 7.58 8.02
C TYR A 335 -8.05 7.76 6.66
N SER A 336 -6.86 7.14 6.49
CA SER A 336 -6.22 6.94 5.19
C SER A 336 -7.02 5.93 4.35
N ARG A 337 -7.37 6.26 3.10
CA ARG A 337 -8.15 5.36 2.22
C ARG A 337 -7.43 4.03 1.99
N PHE A 338 -6.16 4.08 1.60
CA PHE A 338 -5.35 2.87 1.41
C PHE A 338 -5.12 2.13 2.73
N GLY A 339 -4.75 2.86 3.80
CA GLY A 339 -4.48 2.28 5.11
C GLY A 339 -5.67 1.53 5.68
N ARG A 340 -6.89 2.08 5.54
CA ARG A 340 -8.13 1.41 5.92
C ARG A 340 -8.29 0.07 5.19
N ARG A 341 -8.17 0.07 3.85
CA ARG A 341 -8.35 -1.15 3.04
C ARG A 341 -7.30 -2.21 3.35
N TRP A 342 -6.09 -1.77 3.70
CA TRP A 342 -5.04 -2.67 4.15
C TRP A 342 -5.38 -3.32 5.50
N VAL A 343 -5.87 -2.53 6.48
CA VAL A 343 -6.33 -3.05 7.78
C VAL A 343 -7.51 -4.01 7.61
N GLU A 344 -8.48 -3.64 6.77
CA GLU A 344 -9.62 -4.48 6.42
C GLU A 344 -9.19 -5.86 5.88
N ALA A 345 -8.22 -5.86 4.95
CA ALA A 345 -7.64 -7.10 4.45
C ALA A 345 -7.00 -7.93 5.56
N MET A 346 -6.12 -7.32 6.36
CA MET A 346 -5.42 -8.02 7.42
C MET A 346 -6.38 -8.57 8.48
N ALA A 347 -7.46 -7.83 8.78
CA ALA A 347 -8.49 -8.27 9.72
C ALA A 347 -9.50 -9.26 9.11
N LYS A 348 -9.54 -9.44 7.78
CA LYS A 348 -10.62 -10.14 7.04
C LYS A 348 -12.01 -9.54 7.29
N TYR A 349 -12.07 -8.27 7.66
CA TYR A 349 -13.29 -7.61 8.10
C TYR A 349 -13.20 -6.09 7.91
N ASP A 350 -14.23 -5.51 7.29
CA ASP A 350 -14.41 -4.06 7.28
C ASP A 350 -15.26 -3.66 8.50
N ALA A 351 -14.60 -3.17 9.50
CA ALA A 351 -15.23 -2.82 10.76
C ALA A 351 -16.08 -1.54 10.71
N ILE A 352 -15.95 -0.74 9.65
CA ILE A 352 -16.79 0.45 9.45
C ILE A 352 -18.14 0.06 8.86
N THR A 353 -18.14 -0.86 7.88
CA THR A 353 -19.37 -1.34 7.24
C THR A 353 -19.88 -2.65 7.85
N GLU A 354 -19.18 -3.19 8.85
CA GLU A 354 -19.52 -4.45 9.53
C GLU A 354 -19.62 -5.66 8.58
N ASN A 355 -18.85 -5.66 7.50
CA ASN A 355 -18.84 -6.72 6.51
C ASN A 355 -17.55 -7.55 6.57
N SER A 356 -17.69 -8.87 6.46
CA SER A 356 -16.54 -9.74 6.24
C SER A 356 -16.00 -9.61 4.82
N CYS A 357 -14.68 -9.67 4.66
CA CYS A 357 -14.03 -9.74 3.36
C CYS A 357 -13.10 -10.97 3.26
N ASN A 358 -12.79 -11.38 2.05
CA ASN A 358 -11.87 -12.49 1.81
C ASN A 358 -10.69 -12.06 0.94
N PRO A 359 -9.60 -11.54 1.52
CA PRO A 359 -8.36 -11.23 0.83
C PRO A 359 -7.47 -12.46 0.58
N ASP A 360 -7.67 -13.55 1.31
CA ASP A 360 -6.95 -14.82 1.20
C ASP A 360 -7.22 -15.46 -0.17
N ARG A 361 -6.27 -15.37 -1.07
CA ARG A 361 -6.41 -15.80 -2.47
C ARG A 361 -5.95 -17.23 -2.71
N ASP A 362 -5.05 -17.72 -1.87
CA ASP A 362 -4.53 -19.08 -1.98
C ASP A 362 -5.24 -20.07 -1.04
N ASN A 363 -6.23 -19.56 -0.27
CA ASN A 363 -7.08 -20.30 0.65
C ASN A 363 -6.29 -21.04 1.75
N ASP A 364 -5.19 -20.47 2.21
CA ASP A 364 -4.42 -21.02 3.31
C ASP A 364 -4.94 -20.58 4.70
N TYR A 365 -6.05 -19.82 4.71
CA TYR A 365 -6.73 -19.26 5.87
C TYR A 365 -5.98 -18.09 6.55
N LYS A 366 -4.87 -17.65 5.99
CA LYS A 366 -4.09 -16.50 6.43
C LYS A 366 -4.13 -15.39 5.40
N VAL A 367 -3.61 -14.25 5.74
CA VAL A 367 -3.43 -13.12 4.83
C VAL A 367 -1.97 -12.72 4.83
N SER A 368 -1.30 -12.97 3.72
CA SER A 368 0.09 -12.53 3.54
C SER A 368 0.17 -11.03 3.24
N MET A 369 1.37 -10.46 3.37
CA MET A 369 1.62 -9.07 3.04
C MET A 369 1.31 -8.75 1.56
N LEU A 370 1.53 -9.71 0.66
CA LEU A 370 1.17 -9.54 -0.75
C LEU A 370 -0.34 -9.56 -0.98
N GLU A 371 -1.07 -10.44 -0.32
CA GLU A 371 -2.53 -10.53 -0.45
C GLU A 371 -3.23 -9.30 0.11
N SER A 372 -2.77 -8.80 1.26
CA SER A 372 -3.28 -7.57 1.84
C SER A 372 -3.06 -6.36 0.93
N PHE A 373 -1.88 -6.27 0.30
CA PHE A 373 -1.61 -5.24 -0.70
C PHE A 373 -2.54 -5.38 -1.92
N LYS A 374 -2.64 -6.57 -2.51
CA LYS A 374 -3.50 -6.81 -3.69
C LYS A 374 -4.97 -6.51 -3.41
N TYR A 375 -5.45 -6.83 -2.21
CA TYR A 375 -6.80 -6.48 -1.79
C TYR A 375 -6.97 -4.95 -1.72
N ALA A 376 -6.14 -4.25 -0.95
CA ALA A 376 -6.21 -2.79 -0.83
C ALA A 376 -6.08 -2.08 -2.19
N TYR A 377 -5.14 -2.53 -3.03
CA TYR A 377 -4.91 -1.98 -4.36
C TYR A 377 -6.12 -2.13 -5.29
N SER A 378 -6.95 -3.17 -5.13
CA SER A 378 -8.14 -3.37 -5.97
C SER A 378 -9.17 -2.25 -5.83
N PHE A 379 -9.15 -1.50 -4.74
CA PHE A 379 -10.08 -0.39 -4.46
C PHE A 379 -9.58 0.99 -4.96
N ARG A 380 -8.39 1.08 -5.57
CA ARG A 380 -7.82 2.38 -5.96
C ARG A 380 -8.72 3.22 -6.88
N SER A 381 -9.54 2.58 -7.72
CA SER A 381 -10.45 3.26 -8.63
C SER A 381 -11.80 3.59 -7.97
N THR A 382 -12.33 2.68 -7.17
CA THR A 382 -13.64 2.83 -6.52
C THR A 382 -13.59 3.82 -5.36
N ASP A 383 -12.53 3.77 -4.56
CA ASP A 383 -12.35 4.65 -3.40
C ASP A 383 -11.58 5.93 -3.76
N SER A 384 -11.34 6.18 -5.04
CA SER A 384 -10.69 7.41 -5.53
C SER A 384 -9.38 7.72 -4.80
N PHE A 385 -8.45 6.75 -4.71
CA PHE A 385 -7.17 6.96 -4.01
C PHE A 385 -6.37 8.13 -4.56
N ASN A 386 -6.56 8.48 -5.85
CA ASN A 386 -5.77 9.48 -6.59
C ASN A 386 -4.24 9.27 -6.48
N SER A 387 -3.83 8.06 -6.13
CA SER A 387 -2.44 7.62 -5.99
C SER A 387 -2.30 6.20 -6.52
N ASP A 388 -1.07 5.80 -6.78
CA ASP A 388 -0.73 4.44 -7.21
C ASP A 388 0.10 3.76 -6.11
N PRO A 389 -0.55 3.01 -5.20
CA PRO A 389 0.14 2.29 -4.13
C PRO A 389 1.22 1.36 -4.68
N GLN A 390 2.35 1.29 -4.00
CA GLN A 390 3.50 0.51 -4.44
C GLN A 390 3.78 -0.65 -3.50
N TYR A 391 4.33 -1.71 -4.05
CA TYR A 391 4.74 -2.90 -3.34
C TYR A 391 6.14 -3.32 -3.75
N TRP A 392 6.94 -3.70 -2.78
CA TRP A 392 8.22 -4.36 -3.00
C TRP A 392 8.45 -5.44 -1.95
N SER A 393 8.95 -6.58 -2.36
CA SER A 393 9.51 -7.58 -1.45
C SER A 393 10.77 -8.21 -2.06
N ASP A 394 11.62 -8.74 -1.19
CA ASP A 394 12.74 -9.57 -1.59
C ASP A 394 12.21 -10.86 -2.19
N GLU A 395 12.35 -11.04 -3.49
CA GLU A 395 11.77 -12.14 -4.26
C GLU A 395 10.27 -12.36 -3.91
N CYS A 396 9.88 -13.59 -3.55
CA CYS A 396 8.52 -13.92 -3.09
C CYS A 396 8.35 -13.84 -1.56
N PHE A 397 9.19 -13.06 -0.89
CA PHE A 397 9.18 -12.99 0.57
C PHE A 397 7.83 -12.52 1.14
N GLY A 398 7.21 -11.51 0.51
CA GLY A 398 5.92 -10.99 0.94
C GLY A 398 4.73 -11.95 0.79
N GLU A 399 4.86 -13.00 -0.04
CA GLU A 399 3.87 -14.08 -0.12
C GLU A 399 3.96 -15.05 1.07
N LYS A 400 5.11 -15.07 1.76
CA LYS A 400 5.43 -15.95 2.87
C LYS A 400 5.38 -15.23 4.21
N GLN A 401 5.20 -13.92 4.19
CA GLN A 401 5.24 -13.06 5.37
C GLN A 401 3.82 -12.70 5.82
N TYR A 402 3.51 -13.06 7.06
CA TYR A 402 2.26 -12.78 7.75
C TYR A 402 2.55 -11.93 8.99
N LEU A 403 1.56 -11.25 9.54
CA LEU A 403 1.75 -10.48 10.78
C LEU A 403 2.07 -11.37 11.99
N ASP A 404 1.59 -12.62 12.00
CA ASP A 404 1.89 -13.60 13.05
C ASP A 404 3.14 -14.43 12.76
N GLY A 405 3.97 -14.00 11.83
CA GLY A 405 5.27 -14.58 11.53
C GLY A 405 5.41 -15.12 10.11
N LEU A 406 6.64 -15.44 9.73
CA LEU A 406 6.93 -16.12 8.47
C LEU A 406 6.40 -17.56 8.47
N LEU A 407 6.11 -18.06 7.26
CA LEU A 407 5.94 -19.51 7.08
C LEU A 407 7.12 -20.28 7.69
N VAL A 408 6.84 -21.44 8.19
CA VAL A 408 7.90 -22.37 8.64
C VAL A 408 8.79 -22.78 7.47
N ASP A 409 10.10 -22.85 7.69
CA ASP A 409 11.05 -23.25 6.64
C ASP A 409 10.76 -24.64 6.11
N SER A 410 10.51 -25.60 7.01
CA SER A 410 10.21 -26.98 6.68
C SER A 410 9.19 -27.58 7.64
N GLN A 411 8.33 -28.45 7.12
CA GLN A 411 7.37 -29.21 7.93
C GLN A 411 7.65 -30.70 7.81
N SER A 412 7.64 -31.38 8.96
CA SER A 412 7.58 -32.85 9.03
C SER A 412 6.23 -33.27 9.59
N LEU A 413 5.44 -33.96 8.79
CA LEU A 413 4.08 -34.36 9.10
C LEU A 413 4.03 -35.87 9.32
N CYS A 414 3.53 -36.31 10.48
CA CYS A 414 3.51 -37.75 10.86
C CYS A 414 2.18 -38.21 11.43
N CYS A 415 1.18 -37.35 11.56
CA CYS A 415 -0.08 -37.65 12.21
C CYS A 415 -1.16 -38.07 11.20
N THR A 416 -2.28 -38.63 11.67
CA THR A 416 -3.47 -38.80 10.82
C THR A 416 -4.19 -37.47 10.65
N LEU A 417 -4.50 -37.09 9.41
CA LEU A 417 -5.32 -35.94 9.06
C LEU A 417 -6.71 -36.44 8.65
N ASN A 418 -7.73 -36.01 9.36
CA ASN A 418 -9.13 -36.37 9.15
C ASN A 418 -10.06 -35.15 9.05
N SER A 419 -9.49 -33.98 8.83
CA SER A 419 -10.19 -32.72 8.58
C SER A 419 -9.54 -31.98 7.40
N ASN A 420 -10.33 -31.19 6.69
CA ASN A 420 -9.84 -30.39 5.57
C ASN A 420 -8.75 -29.44 6.08
N THR A 421 -7.61 -29.41 5.40
CA THR A 421 -6.48 -28.58 5.80
C THR A 421 -5.51 -28.31 4.66
N ILE A 422 -4.87 -27.14 4.69
CA ILE A 422 -3.70 -26.82 3.86
C ILE A 422 -2.46 -26.80 4.77
N LYS A 423 -1.39 -27.43 4.33
CA LYS A 423 -0.07 -27.41 4.98
C LYS A 423 0.92 -26.72 4.06
N LYS A 424 1.54 -25.65 4.57
CA LYS A 424 2.42 -24.79 3.76
C LYS A 424 3.80 -24.65 4.42
N ALA A 425 4.86 -24.68 3.63
CA ALA A 425 6.23 -24.48 4.08
C ALA A 425 7.04 -23.70 3.03
N ILE A 426 8.16 -23.09 3.44
CA ILE A 426 9.03 -22.36 2.51
C ILE A 426 9.83 -23.35 1.65
N THR A 427 10.61 -24.23 2.28
CA THR A 427 11.60 -25.04 1.56
C THR A 427 11.17 -26.49 1.36
N LYS A 428 10.54 -27.11 2.35
CA LYS A 428 10.24 -28.54 2.27
C LYS A 428 9.06 -28.98 3.13
N ILE A 429 8.21 -29.83 2.58
CA ILE A 429 7.25 -30.64 3.34
C ILE A 429 7.69 -32.10 3.26
N THR A 430 7.92 -32.74 4.40
CA THR A 430 8.18 -34.17 4.50
C THR A 430 6.99 -34.84 5.19
N SER A 431 6.41 -35.87 4.61
CA SER A 431 5.19 -36.48 5.15
C SER A 431 5.22 -37.99 5.18
N THR A 432 4.83 -38.52 6.36
CA THR A 432 4.42 -39.93 6.57
C THR A 432 2.95 -40.00 6.99
N THR A 433 2.18 -38.94 6.71
CA THR A 433 0.82 -38.72 7.18
C THR A 433 -0.15 -39.73 6.57
N LYS A 434 -1.13 -40.16 7.36
CA LYS A 434 -2.31 -40.86 6.86
C LYS A 434 -3.47 -39.87 6.72
N ILE A 435 -4.06 -39.77 5.54
CA ILE A 435 -5.16 -38.88 5.24
C ILE A 435 -6.42 -39.72 5.04
N SER A 436 -7.51 -39.40 5.76
CA SER A 436 -8.79 -40.07 5.60
C SER A 436 -9.96 -39.11 5.83
N ASN A 437 -11.01 -39.26 5.04
CA ASN A 437 -12.24 -38.44 5.11
C ASN A 437 -11.97 -36.93 5.11
N ALA A 438 -10.95 -36.45 4.40
CA ALA A 438 -10.53 -35.05 4.38
C ALA A 438 -9.99 -34.64 3.02
N ASN A 439 -10.10 -33.34 2.71
CA ASN A 439 -9.35 -32.72 1.64
C ASN A 439 -8.09 -32.09 2.22
N VAL A 440 -6.92 -32.55 1.77
CA VAL A 440 -5.63 -32.08 2.27
C VAL A 440 -4.79 -31.58 1.11
N GLU A 441 -4.23 -30.40 1.25
CA GLU A 441 -3.32 -29.81 0.28
C GLU A 441 -1.98 -29.50 0.93
N TYR A 442 -0.88 -29.90 0.28
CA TYR A 442 0.48 -29.50 0.66
C TYR A 442 0.97 -28.47 -0.35
N GLN A 443 1.48 -27.36 0.17
CA GLN A 443 2.00 -26.26 -0.63
C GLN A 443 3.41 -25.88 -0.15
N THR A 444 4.37 -25.75 -1.07
CA THR A 444 5.72 -25.28 -0.76
C THR A 444 6.33 -24.55 -1.93
N TYR A 445 7.31 -23.69 -1.67
CA TYR A 445 8.13 -23.07 -2.71
C TYR A 445 9.38 -23.91 -3.06
N GLY A 446 9.67 -24.94 -2.31
CA GLY A 446 10.76 -25.87 -2.52
C GLY A 446 10.28 -27.27 -2.90
N SER A 447 10.38 -28.25 -2.02
CA SER A 447 10.08 -29.65 -2.33
C SER A 447 9.04 -30.30 -1.41
N ILE A 448 8.30 -31.29 -1.91
CA ILE A 448 7.40 -32.14 -1.13
C ILE A 448 7.92 -33.57 -1.20
N LEU A 449 8.30 -34.12 -0.05
CA LEU A 449 8.79 -35.48 0.08
C LEU A 449 7.76 -36.36 0.82
N LEU A 450 7.11 -37.25 0.10
CA LEU A 450 6.25 -38.27 0.65
C LEU A 450 7.11 -39.50 1.00
N LYS A 451 7.10 -39.92 2.28
CA LYS A 451 7.91 -41.04 2.77
C LYS A 451 7.05 -42.26 3.02
N ASN A 452 7.71 -43.41 3.19
CA ASN A 452 7.05 -44.66 3.58
C ASN A 452 6.14 -44.46 4.80
N GLY A 453 4.88 -44.88 4.67
CA GLY A 453 3.81 -44.64 5.65
C GLY A 453 2.85 -43.51 5.26
N PHE A 454 3.14 -42.69 4.24
CA PHE A 454 2.14 -41.79 3.66
C PHE A 454 1.02 -42.58 3.01
N LYS A 455 -0.22 -42.24 3.33
CA LYS A 455 -1.38 -42.96 2.78
C LYS A 455 -2.58 -42.04 2.67
N VAL A 456 -3.30 -42.10 1.55
CA VAL A 456 -4.59 -41.44 1.35
C VAL A 456 -5.66 -42.49 1.20
N SER A 457 -6.71 -42.44 2.02
CA SER A 457 -7.75 -43.48 2.04
C SER A 457 -9.11 -42.92 2.44
N ASN A 458 -10.16 -43.74 2.26
CA ASN A 458 -11.50 -43.47 2.78
C ASN A 458 -12.09 -42.09 2.37
N ARG A 459 -12.33 -41.89 1.09
CA ARG A 459 -12.93 -40.64 0.54
C ARG A 459 -12.12 -39.38 0.81
N ALA A 460 -10.83 -39.50 1.05
CA ALA A 460 -9.95 -38.36 1.17
C ALA A 460 -9.43 -37.91 -0.20
N ASN A 461 -9.22 -36.61 -0.34
CA ASN A 461 -8.53 -36.03 -1.48
C ASN A 461 -7.20 -35.45 -1.02
N PHE A 462 -6.16 -35.63 -1.81
CA PHE A 462 -4.85 -35.08 -1.56
C PHE A 462 -4.36 -34.30 -2.77
N LYS A 463 -3.76 -33.13 -2.53
CA LYS A 463 -3.16 -32.29 -3.55
C LYS A 463 -1.79 -31.81 -3.10
N ALA A 464 -0.81 -31.85 -3.98
CA ALA A 464 0.52 -31.30 -3.74
C ALA A 464 0.83 -30.20 -4.76
N LYS A 465 1.29 -29.06 -4.29
CA LYS A 465 1.62 -27.91 -5.11
C LYS A 465 3.02 -27.39 -4.81
N ILE A 466 3.81 -27.16 -5.86
CA ILE A 466 4.97 -26.27 -5.75
C ILE A 466 4.53 -24.88 -6.20
N LEU A 467 4.69 -23.93 -5.32
CA LEU A 467 4.32 -22.53 -5.55
C LEU A 467 5.46 -21.82 -6.31
N ALA A 468 5.14 -21.10 -7.37
CA ALA A 468 6.10 -20.27 -8.08
C ALA A 468 6.09 -18.85 -7.54
N CYS A 469 7.27 -18.25 -7.35
CA CYS A 469 7.41 -16.83 -7.02
C CYS A 469 7.16 -15.97 -8.26
N ASN A 470 6.29 -15.00 -8.13
CA ASN A 470 6.05 -14.00 -9.18
C ASN A 470 6.89 -12.76 -8.90
N THR A 471 8.05 -12.66 -9.55
CA THR A 471 8.99 -11.53 -9.38
C THR A 471 8.59 -10.28 -10.18
N SER A 472 7.53 -10.33 -10.98
CA SER A 472 7.06 -9.19 -11.78
C SER A 472 5.82 -8.53 -11.19
N ASN A 473 5.81 -7.19 -11.16
CA ASN A 473 4.68 -6.34 -10.78
C ASN A 473 3.45 -6.45 -11.73
N SER A 474 3.36 -7.50 -12.53
CA SER A 474 2.22 -7.73 -13.40
C SER A 474 1.09 -8.45 -12.65
N ASN A 475 -0.15 -7.98 -12.89
CA ASN A 475 -1.42 -8.52 -12.35
C ASN A 475 -1.72 -9.99 -12.72
N ASN A 476 -0.72 -10.82 -12.94
CA ASN A 476 -0.90 -12.21 -13.30
C ASN A 476 -1.02 -13.07 -12.04
N SER A 477 -2.08 -13.86 -12.02
CA SER A 477 -2.36 -14.91 -11.04
C SER A 477 -1.10 -15.73 -10.70
N LEU A 478 -0.93 -16.04 -9.43
CA LEU A 478 0.04 -17.02 -8.94
C LEU A 478 -0.02 -18.28 -9.84
N ARG A 479 1.05 -18.55 -10.58
CA ARG A 479 1.19 -19.82 -11.28
C ARG A 479 1.68 -20.85 -10.26
N SER A 480 0.76 -21.62 -9.69
CA SER A 480 1.10 -22.84 -8.98
C SER A 480 1.25 -23.98 -9.97
N LEU A 481 2.32 -24.75 -9.88
CA LEU A 481 2.38 -26.04 -10.54
C LEU A 481 1.62 -27.03 -9.66
N ASP A 482 0.44 -27.46 -10.11
CA ASP A 482 -0.27 -28.57 -9.51
C ASP A 482 0.46 -29.87 -9.90
N LEU A 483 1.36 -30.34 -9.03
CA LEU A 483 2.21 -31.49 -9.32
C LEU A 483 1.49 -32.82 -9.18
N PHE A 484 0.47 -32.86 -8.31
CA PHE A 484 -0.23 -34.09 -8.02
C PHE A 484 -1.61 -33.82 -7.41
N GLU A 485 -2.64 -34.41 -8.01
CA GLU A 485 -3.99 -34.38 -7.49
C GLU A 485 -4.55 -35.81 -7.50
N TYR A 486 -4.96 -36.30 -6.33
CA TYR A 486 -5.48 -37.66 -6.19
C TYR A 486 -6.91 -37.63 -5.66
N TYR A 487 -7.78 -38.27 -6.43
CA TYR A 487 -9.18 -38.55 -6.10
C TYR A 487 -9.39 -40.06 -6.11
N GLY A 488 -9.38 -40.72 -4.96
CA GLY A 488 -9.53 -42.15 -5.01
C GLY A 488 -9.68 -42.88 -3.67
N ASN A 489 -9.81 -44.22 -3.76
CA ASN A 489 -10.12 -45.05 -2.62
C ASN A 489 -8.92 -45.47 -1.78
N GLU A 490 -7.73 -45.62 -2.33
CA GLU A 490 -6.47 -45.88 -1.63
C GLU A 490 -5.25 -45.52 -2.50
N LEU A 491 -4.31 -44.74 -1.94
CA LEU A 491 -2.97 -44.54 -2.44
C LEU A 491 -1.98 -45.06 -1.41
N GLU A 492 -1.20 -46.08 -1.73
CA GLU A 492 -0.05 -46.50 -0.93
C GLU A 492 1.21 -45.89 -1.52
N TYR A 493 2.18 -45.63 -0.64
CA TYR A 493 3.49 -45.11 -1.02
C TYR A 493 4.16 -46.01 -2.05
N ASP A 494 4.47 -45.44 -3.21
CA ASP A 494 5.33 -46.05 -4.22
C ASP A 494 6.75 -45.55 -4.04
N PRO A 495 7.75 -46.43 -3.80
CA PRO A 495 9.14 -46.01 -3.61
C PRO A 495 9.77 -45.32 -4.83
N GLU A 496 9.15 -45.39 -6.01
CA GLU A 496 9.62 -44.69 -7.19
C GLU A 496 9.19 -43.20 -7.24
N ILE A 497 8.22 -42.74 -6.41
CA ILE A 497 7.79 -41.33 -6.28
C ILE A 497 8.44 -40.72 -5.02
N THR A 498 9.76 -40.66 -4.96
CA THR A 498 10.44 -40.32 -3.70
C THR A 498 10.79 -38.86 -3.52
N ASP A 499 10.99 -38.08 -4.58
CA ASP A 499 11.37 -36.66 -4.46
C ASP A 499 10.71 -35.84 -5.57
N ILE A 500 9.73 -35.04 -5.19
CA ILE A 500 9.27 -33.95 -6.02
C ILE A 500 10.20 -32.78 -5.73
N ASP A 501 11.37 -32.82 -6.32
CA ASP A 501 12.37 -31.78 -6.15
C ASP A 501 12.20 -30.70 -7.22
N ASN A 502 12.04 -29.47 -6.80
CA ASN A 502 12.10 -28.34 -7.70
C ASN A 502 13.56 -27.96 -7.94
N THR A 503 14.35 -28.89 -8.48
CA THR A 503 15.57 -28.47 -9.18
C THR A 503 15.11 -27.80 -10.47
N ILE A 504 14.65 -26.57 -10.37
CA ILE A 504 14.74 -25.64 -11.48
C ILE A 504 16.24 -25.37 -11.65
N SER A 505 16.96 -26.26 -12.32
CA SER A 505 18.03 -25.83 -13.19
C SER A 505 17.46 -24.66 -13.99
N GLU A 506 18.17 -23.59 -14.25
CA GLU A 506 17.71 -22.41 -15.00
C GLU A 506 16.80 -22.87 -16.13
N ALA A 507 15.47 -22.84 -15.85
CA ALA A 507 14.50 -23.58 -16.65
C ALA A 507 14.52 -22.96 -18.02
N GLU A 508 14.79 -23.78 -18.99
CA GLU A 508 14.58 -23.52 -20.39
C GLU A 508 13.25 -22.79 -20.52
N LYS A 509 13.30 -21.46 -20.72
CA LYS A 509 12.09 -20.66 -20.84
C LYS A 509 11.43 -21.02 -22.15
N PHE A 510 10.43 -21.87 -22.08
CA PHE A 510 9.60 -22.15 -23.21
C PHE A 510 8.43 -21.17 -23.27
N SER A 511 8.03 -20.74 -24.45
CA SER A 511 6.91 -19.84 -24.67
C SER A 511 6.05 -20.27 -25.85
N ILE A 512 4.73 -20.11 -25.69
CA ILE A 512 3.74 -20.28 -26.76
C ILE A 512 2.92 -19.00 -26.87
N TYR A 513 2.92 -18.37 -28.05
CA TYR A 513 2.13 -17.15 -28.28
C TYR A 513 1.70 -17.02 -29.76
N PRO A 514 0.61 -16.29 -30.04
CA PRO A 514 -0.37 -15.76 -29.08
C PRO A 514 -1.24 -16.84 -28.47
N ASN A 515 -1.60 -16.70 -27.21
CA ASN A 515 -2.58 -17.57 -26.57
C ASN A 515 -3.53 -16.69 -25.70
N PRO A 516 -4.82 -16.53 -26.09
CA PRO A 516 -5.55 -17.18 -27.20
C PRO A 516 -5.05 -16.81 -28.60
N THR A 517 -5.18 -17.76 -29.55
CA THR A 517 -4.78 -17.61 -30.97
C THR A 517 -5.99 -17.61 -31.92
N ASP A 518 -5.81 -16.98 -33.09
CA ASP A 518 -6.74 -17.08 -34.23
C ASP A 518 -6.33 -18.21 -35.21
N GLY A 519 -5.30 -18.99 -34.85
CA GLY A 519 -4.84 -20.15 -35.61
C GLY A 519 -3.34 -20.39 -35.55
N ASN A 520 -2.53 -19.36 -35.75
CA ASN A 520 -1.07 -19.50 -35.73
C ASN A 520 -0.50 -19.37 -34.33
N LEU A 521 0.38 -20.29 -33.96
CA LEU A 521 1.13 -20.33 -32.72
C LEU A 521 2.62 -20.31 -33.00
N ASN A 522 3.35 -19.40 -32.37
CA ASN A 522 4.81 -19.46 -32.29
C ASN A 522 5.20 -20.16 -30.98
N ILE A 523 6.08 -21.13 -31.07
CA ILE A 523 6.59 -21.91 -29.94
C ILE A 523 8.09 -21.77 -29.93
N SER A 524 8.66 -21.33 -28.81
CA SER A 524 10.11 -21.15 -28.68
C SER A 524 10.62 -21.58 -27.30
N ILE A 525 11.91 -21.95 -27.27
CA ILE A 525 12.65 -22.33 -26.07
C ILE A 525 13.93 -21.47 -25.98
N SER A 526 14.27 -21.01 -24.79
CA SER A 526 15.39 -20.06 -24.62
C SER A 526 16.77 -20.75 -24.62
N ASN A 527 16.82 -22.00 -24.21
CA ASN A 527 18.03 -22.81 -24.18
C ASN A 527 17.69 -24.23 -24.68
N GLY A 528 18.47 -24.78 -25.60
CA GLY A 528 18.26 -26.13 -26.14
C GLY A 528 17.54 -26.18 -27.47
N SER A 529 16.98 -27.31 -27.82
CA SER A 529 16.24 -27.59 -29.06
C SER A 529 14.92 -28.29 -28.77
N ILE A 530 13.88 -27.90 -29.47
CA ILE A 530 12.60 -28.62 -29.49
C ILE A 530 12.74 -29.82 -30.41
N ASP A 531 12.58 -31.04 -29.88
CA ASP A 531 12.65 -32.25 -30.65
C ASP A 531 11.32 -32.55 -31.36
N ASN A 532 10.24 -32.44 -30.61
CA ASN A 532 8.89 -32.77 -31.14
C ASN A 532 7.82 -31.88 -30.49
N ILE A 533 6.77 -31.58 -31.25
CA ILE A 533 5.54 -30.95 -30.77
C ILE A 533 4.36 -31.86 -31.06
N VAL A 534 3.53 -32.06 -30.04
CA VAL A 534 2.26 -32.83 -30.18
C VAL A 534 1.11 -31.91 -29.76
N VAL A 535 0.15 -31.72 -30.65
CA VAL A 535 -1.10 -31.01 -30.32
C VAL A 535 -2.24 -32.02 -30.25
N SER A 536 -2.97 -31.99 -29.15
CA SER A 536 -4.15 -32.82 -28.92
C SER A 536 -5.37 -32.00 -28.53
N ASP A 537 -6.55 -32.53 -28.75
CA ASP A 537 -7.78 -31.99 -28.15
C ASP A 537 -7.89 -32.38 -26.66
N ILE A 538 -8.93 -31.89 -25.99
CA ILE A 538 -9.16 -32.16 -24.56
C ILE A 538 -9.47 -33.64 -24.25
N THR A 539 -9.74 -34.47 -25.25
CA THR A 539 -9.94 -35.91 -25.08
C THR A 539 -8.65 -36.71 -25.19
N GLY A 540 -7.53 -36.04 -25.52
CA GLY A 540 -6.22 -36.65 -25.74
C GLY A 540 -6.00 -37.15 -27.18
N LYS A 541 -6.94 -36.91 -28.11
CA LYS A 541 -6.77 -37.27 -29.52
C LYS A 541 -5.70 -36.34 -30.14
N VAL A 542 -4.63 -36.94 -30.64
CA VAL A 542 -3.55 -36.23 -31.35
C VAL A 542 -4.06 -35.69 -32.68
N LEU A 543 -3.84 -34.42 -32.93
CA LEU A 543 -4.25 -33.67 -34.12
C LEU A 543 -3.06 -33.25 -34.98
N VAL A 544 -1.97 -32.85 -34.33
CA VAL A 544 -0.71 -32.46 -34.97
C VAL A 544 0.43 -33.12 -34.22
N GLU A 545 1.37 -33.71 -34.98
CA GLU A 545 2.66 -34.14 -34.47
C GLU A 545 3.74 -33.67 -35.44
N LYS A 546 4.75 -32.94 -34.92
CA LYS A 546 5.77 -32.27 -35.73
C LYS A 546 7.13 -32.40 -35.07
N ALA A 547 8.07 -33.09 -35.73
CA ALA A 547 9.47 -33.05 -35.39
C ALA A 547 10.07 -31.69 -35.78
N VAL A 548 10.85 -31.10 -34.90
CA VAL A 548 11.29 -29.69 -35.03
C VAL A 548 12.80 -29.59 -35.17
N ASN A 549 13.60 -30.03 -34.18
CA ASN A 549 15.07 -29.90 -34.13
C ASN A 549 15.56 -28.44 -34.28
N ALA A 550 14.86 -27.50 -33.63
CA ALA A 550 15.19 -26.07 -33.63
C ALA A 550 14.74 -25.46 -32.31
N ASP A 551 15.23 -24.26 -31.98
CA ASP A 551 14.87 -23.50 -30.77
C ASP A 551 13.50 -22.82 -30.87
N GLN A 552 12.91 -22.74 -32.09
CA GLN A 552 11.58 -22.19 -32.33
C GLN A 552 10.89 -22.84 -33.53
N THR A 553 9.55 -22.80 -33.50
CA THR A 553 8.73 -23.24 -34.62
C THR A 553 7.33 -22.65 -34.57
N ASP A 554 6.63 -22.67 -35.71
CA ASP A 554 5.24 -22.28 -35.83
C ASP A 554 4.33 -23.49 -36.01
N ILE A 555 3.14 -23.45 -35.42
CA ILE A 555 2.05 -24.42 -35.60
C ILE A 555 0.81 -23.68 -36.07
N ASP A 556 0.24 -24.13 -37.17
CA ASP A 556 -1.02 -23.61 -37.70
C ASP A 556 -2.20 -24.51 -37.29
N LEU A 557 -3.09 -23.95 -36.49
CA LEU A 557 -4.35 -24.58 -36.05
C LEU A 557 -5.58 -24.00 -36.74
N SER A 558 -5.44 -23.12 -37.73
CA SER A 558 -6.54 -22.39 -38.37
C SER A 558 -7.59 -23.32 -39.05
N SER A 559 -7.20 -24.54 -39.38
CA SER A 559 -8.09 -25.56 -39.97
C SER A 559 -8.91 -26.34 -38.93
N TYR A 560 -8.66 -26.16 -37.64
CA TYR A 560 -9.34 -26.87 -36.57
C TYR A 560 -10.49 -26.07 -35.99
N ASN A 561 -11.40 -26.74 -35.27
CA ASN A 561 -12.55 -26.09 -34.65
C ASN A 561 -12.10 -25.19 -33.49
N LYS A 562 -12.81 -24.08 -33.27
CA LYS A 562 -12.62 -23.23 -32.11
C LYS A 562 -12.76 -24.02 -30.81
N GLY A 563 -11.84 -23.85 -29.88
CA GLY A 563 -11.84 -24.66 -28.68
C GLY A 563 -10.53 -24.66 -27.92
N ILE A 564 -10.39 -25.60 -27.00
CA ILE A 564 -9.19 -25.76 -26.15
C ILE A 564 -8.38 -26.95 -26.70
N TYR A 565 -7.08 -26.72 -26.81
CA TYR A 565 -6.08 -27.68 -27.24
C TYR A 565 -4.94 -27.78 -26.23
N LEU A 566 -4.31 -28.94 -26.15
CA LEU A 566 -3.11 -29.18 -25.37
C LEU A 566 -1.92 -29.30 -26.32
N VAL A 567 -0.93 -28.45 -26.14
CA VAL A 567 0.32 -28.44 -26.90
C VAL A 567 1.42 -29.00 -26.02
N LYS A 568 1.95 -30.16 -26.36
CA LYS A 568 3.09 -30.79 -25.71
C LYS A 568 4.35 -30.49 -26.53
N VAL A 569 5.35 -29.89 -25.89
CA VAL A 569 6.67 -29.64 -26.45
C VAL A 569 7.64 -30.61 -25.80
N VAL A 570 8.41 -31.32 -26.59
CA VAL A 570 9.39 -32.31 -26.14
C VAL A 570 10.79 -31.81 -26.53
N THR A 571 11.71 -31.84 -25.59
CA THR A 571 13.15 -31.56 -25.77
C THR A 571 13.95 -32.79 -25.41
N GLU A 572 15.27 -32.77 -25.62
CA GLU A 572 16.16 -33.89 -25.28
C GLU A 572 16.03 -34.33 -23.80
N ASN A 573 15.81 -33.36 -22.89
CA ASN A 573 15.84 -33.61 -21.44
C ASN A 573 14.46 -33.49 -20.78
N ASP A 574 13.50 -32.78 -21.41
CA ASP A 574 12.23 -32.42 -20.78
C ASP A 574 11.02 -32.47 -21.72
N SER A 575 9.81 -32.40 -21.15
CA SER A 575 8.60 -32.17 -21.93
C SER A 575 7.67 -31.19 -21.21
N TYR A 576 7.10 -30.25 -21.97
CA TYR A 576 6.21 -29.20 -21.49
C TYR A 576 4.82 -29.38 -22.10
N ILE A 577 3.78 -29.07 -21.36
CA ILE A 577 2.40 -29.08 -21.87
C ILE A 577 1.75 -27.72 -21.54
N GLU A 578 1.24 -27.07 -22.58
CA GLU A 578 0.53 -25.80 -22.44
C GLU A 578 -0.88 -25.92 -23.03
N LYS A 579 -1.85 -25.27 -22.35
CA LYS A 579 -3.22 -25.15 -22.84
C LYS A 579 -3.33 -23.96 -23.77
N VAL A 580 -3.80 -24.19 -25.00
CA VAL A 580 -4.02 -23.16 -26.02
C VAL A 580 -5.51 -23.02 -26.30
N VAL A 581 -5.96 -21.77 -26.43
CA VAL A 581 -7.34 -21.43 -26.78
C VAL A 581 -7.36 -20.91 -28.22
N LEU A 582 -8.01 -21.66 -29.13
CA LEU A 582 -8.30 -21.24 -30.51
C LEU A 582 -9.64 -20.50 -30.55
N LYS A 583 -9.64 -19.24 -31.01
CA LYS A 583 -10.82 -18.36 -31.09
C LYS A 583 -11.62 -18.52 -32.37
#